data_7beaaab20eb3582ff758bb21444a9f62
#
_entry.id   7beaaab20eb3582ff758bb21444a9f62
#
_cell.length_a   1.000
_cell.length_b   1.000
_cell.length_c   1.000
_cell.angle_alpha   90.00
_cell.angle_beta   90.00
_cell.angle_gamma   90.00
#
_symmetry.space_group_name_H-M   'P 1'
#
loop_
_entity.id
_entity.type
_entity.pdbx_description
1 polymer ?
#
loop_
_entity_poly.entity_id
_entity_poly.type
_entity_poly.pdbx_seq_one_letter_code
_entity_poly.pdbx_strand_id
1 'polypeptide(L)' 'MTTFQVYCKGTARRWLPYSREYRTMAEAEACVRRAEALGNYSVTGAPISYRIVRHIRQAVAA' A
#
# COMPACT_ATOMS: atom_id res chain seq x y z
N MET A 1 -0.21 14.14 12.27
CA MET A 1 0.59 13.79 11.10
C MET A 1 -0.12 12.72 10.29
N THR A 2 -0.24 12.92 9.01
CA THR A 2 -0.93 11.99 8.13
C THR A 2 0.06 11.37 7.16
N THR A 3 0.02 10.04 7.04
CA THR A 3 0.83 9.31 6.09
C THR A 3 -0.03 8.36 5.28
N PHE A 4 0.51 7.86 4.19
CA PHE A 4 -0.18 6.95 3.28
C PHE A 4 0.68 5.73 3.04
N GLN A 5 0.09 4.57 3.17
CA GLN A 5 0.82 3.31 3.00
C GLN A 5 0.08 2.42 2.01
N VAL A 6 0.82 1.78 1.12
CA VAL A 6 0.23 0.83 0.17
C VAL A 6 0.18 -0.54 0.82
N TYR A 7 -0.99 -1.17 0.74
CA TYR A 7 -1.19 -2.53 1.16
C TYR A 7 -1.53 -3.38 -0.04
N CYS A 8 -1.18 -4.64 0.01
CA CYS A 8 -1.51 -5.59 -1.05
C CYS A 8 -2.26 -6.79 -0.48
N LYS A 9 -3.06 -7.40 -1.33
CA LYS A 9 -3.80 -8.61 -1.01
C LYS A 9 -3.66 -9.59 -2.17
N GLY A 10 -3.09 -10.74 -1.89
CA GLY A 10 -2.93 -11.81 -2.86
C GLY A 10 -3.65 -13.06 -2.41
N THR A 11 -3.02 -14.21 -2.54
CA THR A 11 -3.59 -15.50 -2.17
C THR A 11 -3.81 -15.66 -0.67
N ALA A 12 -3.13 -14.88 0.14
CA ALA A 12 -3.25 -14.96 1.60
C ALA A 12 -4.60 -14.47 2.13
N ARG A 13 -5.43 -13.86 1.29
CA ARG A 13 -6.77 -13.34 1.63
C ARG A 13 -6.77 -12.28 2.71
N ARG A 14 -5.68 -11.62 2.94
CA ARG A 14 -5.60 -10.51 3.90
C ARG A 14 -4.69 -9.42 3.36
N TRP A 15 -4.92 -8.21 3.82
CA TRP A 15 -4.13 -7.06 3.43
C TRP A 15 -2.85 -7.02 4.22
N LEU A 16 -1.72 -6.97 3.52
CA LEU A 16 -0.39 -6.91 4.11
C LEU A 16 0.31 -5.63 3.66
N PRO A 17 1.15 -5.04 4.50
CA PRO A 17 1.91 -3.87 4.09
C PRO A 17 2.80 -4.20 2.90
N TYR A 18 2.70 -3.39 1.85
CA TYR A 18 3.52 -3.54 0.65
C TYR A 18 4.65 -2.53 0.61
N SER A 19 4.38 -1.31 1.07
CA SER A 19 5.34 -0.22 1.03
C SER A 19 5.53 0.40 2.41
N ARG A 20 6.54 1.28 2.50
CA ARG A 20 6.67 2.16 3.65
C ARG A 20 5.55 3.19 3.64
N GLU A 21 5.44 3.95 4.72
CA GLU A 21 4.53 5.07 4.77
C GLU A 21 5.09 6.25 3.97
N TYR A 22 4.26 6.85 3.14
CA TYR A 22 4.59 8.04 2.37
C TYR A 22 3.90 9.26 2.96
N ARG A 23 4.47 10.41 2.73
CA ARG A 23 3.91 11.67 3.25
C ARG A 23 2.75 12.21 2.42
N THR A 24 2.67 11.81 1.15
CA THR A 24 1.64 12.31 0.25
C THR A 24 0.93 11.16 -0.45
N MET A 25 -0.33 11.40 -0.81
CA MET A 25 -1.11 10.46 -1.59
C MET A 25 -0.47 10.21 -2.96
N ALA A 26 0.10 11.26 -3.57
CA ALA A 26 0.72 11.15 -4.88
C ALA A 26 1.88 10.16 -4.88
N GLU A 27 2.68 10.13 -3.81
CA GLU A 27 3.77 9.17 -3.66
C GLU A 27 3.24 7.74 -3.57
N ALA A 28 2.17 7.54 -2.78
CA ALA A 28 1.55 6.23 -2.64
C ALA A 28 0.95 5.76 -3.96
N GLU A 29 0.27 6.64 -4.69
CA GLU A 29 -0.28 6.32 -6.00
C GLU A 29 0.80 5.96 -7.02
N ALA A 30 1.92 6.66 -6.98
CA ALA A 30 3.06 6.33 -7.85
C ALA A 30 3.61 4.94 -7.54
N CYS A 31 3.63 4.57 -6.27
CA CYS A 31 4.05 3.23 -5.84
C CYS A 31 3.11 2.16 -6.42
N VAL A 32 1.80 2.38 -6.34
CA VAL A 32 0.80 1.45 -6.89
C VAL A 32 0.99 1.31 -8.39
N ARG A 33 1.15 2.43 -9.11
CA ARG A 33 1.34 2.38 -10.56
C ARG A 33 2.58 1.61 -10.95
N ARG A 34 3.68 1.79 -10.23
CA ARG A 34 4.91 1.03 -10.48
C ARG A 34 4.71 -0.45 -10.22
N ALA A 35 4.05 -0.77 -9.14
CA ALA A 35 3.76 -2.16 -8.79
C ALA A 35 2.91 -2.83 -9.86
N GLU A 36 1.87 -2.16 -10.33
CA GLU A 36 1.00 -2.69 -11.38
C GLU A 36 1.74 -2.87 -12.70
N ALA A 37 2.65 -1.95 -13.03
CA ALA A 37 3.45 -2.01 -14.25
C ALA A 37 4.42 -3.19 -14.27
N LEU A 38 4.80 -3.72 -13.11
CA LEU A 38 5.68 -4.87 -13.01
C LEU A 38 4.96 -6.21 -13.20
N GLY A 39 3.66 -6.18 -13.50
CA GLY A 39 2.89 -7.39 -13.75
C GLY A 39 2.59 -8.16 -12.48
N ASN A 40 1.75 -7.63 -11.67
CA ASN A 40 1.50 -8.08 -10.30
C ASN A 40 0.66 -9.33 -10.20
N TYR A 41 1.32 -10.47 -10.25
CA TYR A 41 0.69 -11.74 -9.97
C TYR A 41 1.42 -12.43 -8.83
N SER A 42 0.68 -13.10 -7.96
CA SER A 42 1.27 -13.90 -6.92
C SER A 42 1.96 -15.12 -7.52
N VAL A 43 2.68 -15.87 -6.69
CA VAL A 43 3.38 -17.08 -7.12
C VAL A 43 2.44 -18.08 -7.78
N THR A 44 1.16 -18.04 -7.40
CA THR A 44 0.13 -18.94 -7.95
C THR A 44 -0.53 -18.39 -9.22
N GLY A 45 -0.12 -17.21 -9.68
CA GLY A 45 -0.71 -16.57 -10.85
C GLY A 45 -1.98 -15.77 -10.57
N ALA A 46 -2.43 -15.70 -9.31
CA ALA A 46 -3.60 -14.90 -8.95
C ALA A 46 -3.23 -13.41 -8.93
N PRO A 47 -4.12 -12.54 -9.42
CA PRO A 47 -3.84 -11.10 -9.43
C PRO A 47 -3.72 -10.56 -7.99
N ILE A 48 -2.80 -9.62 -7.80
CA ILE A 48 -2.62 -8.95 -6.53
C ILE A 48 -3.39 -7.63 -6.56
N SER A 49 -4.18 -7.40 -5.52
CA SER A 49 -4.91 -6.14 -5.35
C SER A 49 -4.09 -5.19 -4.48
N TYR A 50 -4.18 -3.90 -4.76
CA TYR A 50 -3.51 -2.87 -3.98
C TYR A 50 -4.53 -1.87 -3.45
N ARG A 51 -4.23 -1.34 -2.27
CA ARG A 51 -5.02 -0.23 -1.73
C ARG A 51 -4.09 0.70 -0.94
N ILE A 52 -4.49 1.95 -0.86
CA ILE A 52 -3.77 2.94 -0.08
C ILE A 52 -4.55 3.17 1.20
N VAL A 53 -3.87 3.01 2.33
CA VAL A 53 -4.44 3.25 3.65
C VAL A 53 -3.86 4.53 4.22
N ARG A 54 -4.75 5.42 4.65
CA ARG A 54 -4.34 6.66 5.29
C ARG A 54 -4.18 6.43 6.78
N HIS A 55 -3.00 6.73 7.30
CA HIS A 55 -2.72 6.67 8.73
C HIS A 55 -2.72 8.09 9.28
N ILE A 56 -3.58 8.33 10.24
CA ILE A 56 -3.64 9.61 10.94
C ILE A 56 -3.08 9.39 12.33
N ARG A 57 -2.00 10.09 12.63
CA ARG A 57 -1.38 10.04 13.93
C ARG A 57 -1.46 11.41 14.55
N GLN A 58 -2.10 11.47 15.69
CA GLN A 58 -2.18 12.70 16.46
C GLN A 58 -0.93 12.80 17.34
N ALA A 59 -0.36 14.02 17.40
CA ALA A 59 0.70 14.26 18.35
C ALA A 59 0.12 14.12 19.76
N VAL A 60 0.72 13.25 20.55
CA VAL A 60 0.31 13.11 21.94
C VAL A 60 0.80 14.33 22.69
N ALA A 61 -0.14 15.14 23.16
CA ALA A 61 0.22 16.25 24.03
C ALA A 61 0.70 15.67 25.35
N ALA A 62 1.96 15.86 25.59
CA ALA A 62 2.55 15.41 26.84
C ALA A 62 2.12 16.29 28.00
#